data_728686d49762330397cff655728cf81d
#
_entry.id   728686d49762330397cff655728cf81d
#
_cell.length_a   1.000
_cell.length_b   1.000
_cell.length_c   1.000
_cell.angle_alpha   90.00
_cell.angle_beta   90.00
_cell.angle_gamma   90.00
#
_symmetry.space_group_name_H-M   'P 1'
#
loop_
_entity.id
_entity.type
_entity.pdbx_description
1 polymer ?
#
loop_
_entity_poly.entity_id
_entity_poly.type
_entity_poly.pdbx_seq_one_letter_code
_entity_poly.pdbx_strand_id
1 'polypeptide(L)'
;MKKFSMRVVLIISVLFITFGSANVSIAQERDTANKLPEVELGSLDTSNIIAEEVAQDKPAEVENLEEVPTTDELMQNPEVREQPVADSDDPDLTVVSSGDFWTLYYNSANDEYSLRMFGNVPSSKPSAWNSYLKSIKHIEIEEATLTGNFVYYFRGTVFPVLESVRIEQCNLSGVTSFARAFEGDSVSDSPLEKVIIRDNDYPETPSLTNISRMFTLCRKLSELDVSGLNTSSVTNMYAAFSNTNSLKELDISNFDTSSVTDMSYMFSYCTSLEELDLSTFDTSSVTNMYCMLNGLHLKKLDVSNFDTSSVTNMQLMFYGSYNLEELDVSNFDTSSVTNMQLMFGGCKSLEELDVSTFDTSSVTNMRGVFAECNSLGELDLSTFDTSSATTMQIMFYDCTSLEELDLSTFDTSSVTNMDMMFQECTALKFLYLDNFTDAPSMTDMFKGTTSLTYLFA
;
A
#
# COMPACT_ATOMS: atom_id res chain seq x y z
N MET A 1 -40.83 -20.30 -4.04
CA MET A 1 -39.85 -21.07 -4.84
C MET A 1 -39.63 -20.35 -6.15
N LYS A 2 -38.71 -19.40 -6.18
CA LYS A 2 -38.21 -18.84 -7.42
C LYS A 2 -37.25 -19.89 -8.02
N LYS A 3 -37.41 -20.20 -9.30
CA LYS A 3 -36.67 -21.23 -9.97
C LYS A 3 -35.18 -20.87 -10.01
N PHE A 4 -34.38 -21.50 -9.19
CA PHE A 4 -32.96 -21.61 -9.47
C PHE A 4 -32.85 -22.26 -10.85
N SER A 5 -32.08 -21.64 -11.74
CA SER A 5 -32.05 -22.12 -13.11
C SER A 5 -31.46 -23.54 -13.13
N MET A 6 -32.11 -24.37 -13.92
CA MET A 6 -31.70 -25.75 -14.23
C MET A 6 -30.23 -25.87 -14.65
N ARG A 7 -29.55 -24.73 -14.96
CA ARG A 7 -28.13 -24.69 -15.34
C ARG A 7 -27.17 -24.84 -14.15
N VAL A 8 -27.43 -24.20 -12.98
CA VAL A 8 -26.60 -24.37 -11.78
C VAL A 8 -26.76 -25.78 -11.22
N VAL A 9 -28.01 -26.28 -11.17
CA VAL A 9 -28.29 -27.67 -10.76
C VAL A 9 -27.64 -28.66 -11.74
N LEU A 10 -27.62 -28.38 -13.05
CA LEU A 10 -27.02 -29.25 -14.05
C LEU A 10 -25.48 -29.26 -13.95
N ILE A 11 -24.85 -28.14 -13.66
CA ILE A 11 -23.39 -28.06 -13.45
C ILE A 11 -22.98 -28.84 -12.20
N ILE A 12 -23.72 -28.70 -11.10
CA ILE A 12 -23.48 -29.46 -9.87
C ILE A 12 -23.79 -30.97 -10.08
N SER A 13 -24.87 -31.30 -10.76
CA SER A 13 -25.20 -32.71 -11.09
C SER A 13 -24.16 -33.36 -11.98
N VAL A 14 -23.53 -32.62 -12.90
CA VAL A 14 -22.44 -33.12 -13.74
C VAL A 14 -21.15 -33.28 -12.91
N LEU A 15 -20.87 -32.38 -11.96
CA LEU A 15 -19.74 -32.57 -11.02
C LEU A 15 -19.94 -33.83 -10.12
N PHE A 16 -21.14 -34.02 -9.56
CA PHE A 16 -21.43 -35.23 -8.74
C PHE A 16 -21.37 -36.52 -9.52
N ILE A 17 -21.75 -36.52 -10.81
CA ILE A 17 -21.69 -37.71 -11.68
C ILE A 17 -20.26 -38.05 -12.09
N THR A 18 -19.35 -37.07 -12.20
CA THR A 18 -17.97 -37.34 -12.59
C THR A 18 -17.08 -37.76 -11.44
N PHE A 19 -17.43 -37.47 -10.19
CA PHE A 19 -16.63 -37.83 -9.00
C PHE A 19 -17.22 -39.00 -8.17
N GLY A 20 -18.44 -39.48 -8.46
CA GLY A 20 -19.14 -40.53 -7.71
C GLY A 20 -18.91 -41.97 -8.20
N SER A 21 -18.01 -42.25 -9.14
CA SER A 21 -17.71 -43.60 -9.57
C SER A 21 -16.26 -43.82 -9.93
N ALA A 22 -15.47 -44.20 -8.92
CA ALA A 22 -14.26 -44.97 -9.19
C ALA A 22 -14.66 -46.33 -9.80
N ASN A 23 -14.14 -46.63 -10.99
CA ASN A 23 -14.27 -47.85 -11.80
C ASN A 23 -15.45 -47.93 -12.78
N VAL A 24 -15.31 -47.27 -13.91
CA VAL A 24 -15.74 -47.86 -15.21
C VAL A 24 -14.70 -47.48 -16.26
N SER A 25 -13.99 -48.49 -16.75
CA SER A 25 -13.17 -48.41 -17.94
C SER A 25 -14.08 -48.17 -19.17
N ILE A 26 -13.88 -47.10 -19.90
CA ILE A 26 -14.32 -47.00 -21.30
C ILE A 26 -13.12 -46.55 -22.11
N ALA A 27 -12.76 -47.46 -23.03
CA ALA A 27 -11.75 -47.28 -24.03
C ALA A 27 -12.22 -46.35 -25.16
N GLN A 28 -11.33 -45.50 -25.56
CA GLN A 28 -11.09 -44.93 -26.90
C GLN A 28 -12.27 -44.47 -27.75
N GLU A 29 -12.27 -43.18 -28.05
CA GLU A 29 -12.14 -42.77 -29.45
C GLU A 29 -11.48 -41.38 -29.53
N ARG A 30 -10.47 -41.30 -30.40
CA ARG A 30 -9.74 -40.08 -30.75
C ARG A 30 -10.63 -39.21 -31.62
N ASP A 31 -10.71 -37.94 -31.34
CA ASP A 31 -10.77 -36.99 -32.43
C ASP A 31 -9.95 -35.70 -32.11
N THR A 32 -9.16 -35.37 -33.11
CA THR A 32 -8.22 -34.26 -33.14
C THR A 32 -8.94 -33.01 -33.58
N ALA A 33 -8.94 -31.96 -32.77
CA ALA A 33 -8.74 -30.56 -33.20
C ALA A 33 -9.26 -29.56 -32.17
N ASN A 34 -8.38 -28.65 -31.81
CA ASN A 34 -8.49 -27.43 -31.03
C ASN A 34 -7.93 -27.51 -29.61
N LYS A 35 -6.60 -27.46 -29.55
CA LYS A 35 -5.91 -26.93 -28.38
C LYS A 35 -6.20 -25.44 -28.25
N LEU A 36 -7.09 -25.13 -27.32
CA LEU A 36 -7.04 -23.84 -26.65
C LEU A 36 -5.76 -23.85 -25.79
N PRO A 37 -5.01 -22.74 -25.68
CA PRO A 37 -3.82 -22.71 -24.84
C PRO A 37 -4.20 -23.04 -23.40
N GLU A 38 -3.56 -24.06 -22.83
CA GLU A 38 -3.52 -24.28 -21.39
C GLU A 38 -2.93 -23.00 -20.77
N VAL A 39 -3.79 -22.19 -20.14
CA VAL A 39 -3.34 -21.18 -19.21
C VAL A 39 -2.91 -21.99 -17.98
N GLU A 40 -1.60 -22.23 -17.83
CA GLU A 40 -1.06 -22.65 -16.56
C GLU A 40 -1.47 -21.58 -15.53
N LEU A 41 -2.44 -21.93 -14.68
CA LEU A 41 -2.73 -21.22 -13.45
C LEU A 41 -1.59 -21.54 -12.46
N GLY A 42 -0.41 -20.98 -12.75
CA GLY A 42 0.54 -20.65 -11.71
C GLY A 42 -0.16 -19.71 -10.73
N SER A 43 0.18 -19.79 -9.44
CA SER A 43 -0.29 -18.89 -8.38
C SER A 43 -0.70 -17.55 -9.00
N LEU A 44 -1.96 -17.11 -8.79
CA LEU A 44 -2.42 -15.83 -9.31
C LEU A 44 -1.32 -14.81 -9.02
N ASP A 45 -0.54 -14.46 -10.04
CA ASP A 45 0.54 -13.48 -9.89
C ASP A 45 -0.12 -12.11 -9.82
N THR A 46 -0.60 -11.85 -8.59
CA THR A 46 -1.26 -10.60 -8.21
C THR A 46 -0.30 -9.42 -8.28
N SER A 47 1.01 -9.68 -8.37
CA SER A 47 2.00 -8.64 -8.67
C SER A 47 1.76 -8.01 -10.04
N ASN A 48 1.19 -8.74 -11.01
CA ASN A 48 0.80 -8.18 -12.30
C ASN A 48 -0.50 -7.38 -12.21
N ILE A 49 -1.46 -7.76 -11.35
CA ILE A 49 -2.69 -6.99 -11.14
C ILE A 49 -2.35 -5.65 -10.48
N ILE A 50 -1.46 -5.67 -9.47
CA ILE A 50 -0.99 -4.46 -8.80
C ILE A 50 -0.10 -3.63 -9.74
N ALA A 51 0.74 -4.25 -10.56
CA ALA A 51 1.59 -3.55 -11.51
C ALA A 51 0.79 -2.91 -12.66
N GLU A 52 -0.30 -3.53 -13.12
CA GLU A 52 -1.19 -2.95 -14.12
C GLU A 52 -2.07 -1.83 -13.53
N GLU A 53 -2.56 -1.97 -12.29
CA GLU A 53 -3.34 -0.92 -11.62
C GLU A 53 -2.45 0.26 -11.18
N VAL A 54 -1.23 0.00 -10.66
CA VAL A 54 -0.23 1.06 -10.37
C VAL A 54 0.20 1.79 -11.65
N ALA A 55 0.13 1.13 -12.82
CA ALA A 55 0.41 1.76 -14.10
C ALA A 55 -0.79 2.57 -14.67
N GLN A 56 -2.03 2.26 -14.23
CA GLN A 56 -3.23 2.95 -14.68
C GLN A 56 -3.62 4.13 -13.78
N ASP A 57 -3.29 4.11 -12.48
CA ASP A 57 -3.43 5.24 -11.56
C ASP A 57 -2.20 6.17 -11.64
N LYS A 58 -1.87 6.65 -12.82
CA LYS A 58 -1.13 7.90 -12.93
C LYS A 58 -2.11 9.01 -12.53
N PRO A 59 -1.86 9.72 -11.41
CA PRO A 59 -2.51 11.01 -11.22
C PRO A 59 -2.21 11.82 -12.47
N ALA A 60 -3.23 12.45 -13.05
CA ALA A 60 -3.07 13.34 -14.19
C ALA A 60 -1.83 14.20 -13.94
N GLU A 61 -0.84 14.10 -14.82
CA GLU A 61 0.34 14.94 -14.79
C GLU A 61 -0.17 16.37 -14.72
N VAL A 62 0.03 17.04 -13.59
CA VAL A 62 -0.07 18.47 -13.51
C VAL A 62 1.18 18.98 -14.23
N GLU A 63 1.13 18.93 -15.58
CA GLU A 63 1.96 19.74 -16.43
C GLU A 63 1.43 21.16 -16.33
N ASN A 64 1.96 21.88 -15.37
CA ASN A 64 2.10 23.34 -15.45
C ASN A 64 3.25 23.70 -14.49
N LEU A 65 4.46 23.52 -14.99
CA LEU A 65 5.62 24.25 -14.49
C LEU A 65 5.47 25.69 -14.98
N GLU A 66 4.78 26.52 -14.21
CA GLU A 66 4.94 27.96 -14.34
C GLU A 66 6.41 28.30 -14.09
N GLU A 67 6.98 29.09 -14.98
CA GLU A 67 8.34 29.59 -14.94
C GLU A 67 8.64 30.21 -13.58
N VAL A 68 9.68 29.70 -12.90
CA VAL A 68 10.21 30.26 -11.66
C VAL A 68 10.71 31.68 -11.94
N PRO A 69 10.28 32.70 -11.18
CA PRO A 69 10.81 34.06 -11.31
C PRO A 69 12.31 34.06 -11.08
N THR A 70 13.02 34.76 -11.92
CA THR A 70 14.47 34.95 -11.86
C THR A 70 14.91 35.70 -10.60
N THR A 71 16.03 35.29 -10.07
CA THR A 71 16.66 35.52 -8.77
C THR A 71 17.13 36.96 -8.47
N ASP A 72 16.46 38.03 -8.90
CA ASP A 72 16.96 39.39 -8.68
C ASP A 72 16.23 40.25 -7.61
N GLU A 73 15.22 39.75 -6.92
CA GLU A 73 14.46 40.60 -5.97
C GLU A 73 14.55 40.27 -4.48
N LEU A 74 15.39 39.31 -4.05
CA LEU A 74 15.51 38.91 -2.63
C LEU A 74 16.89 39.18 -2.00
N MET A 75 17.66 40.09 -2.52
CA MET A 75 18.90 40.52 -1.89
C MET A 75 18.72 41.81 -1.07
N GLN A 76 18.11 41.71 0.13
CA GLN A 76 18.35 42.76 1.15
C GLN A 76 18.49 42.13 2.55
N ASN A 77 19.74 42.14 2.98
CA ASN A 77 20.27 41.94 4.31
C ASN A 77 20.70 40.51 4.72
N PRO A 78 21.94 40.10 4.45
CA PRO A 78 22.56 38.97 5.13
C PRO A 78 23.26 39.47 6.40
N GLU A 79 22.77 39.08 7.57
CA GLU A 79 23.74 38.91 8.69
C GLU A 79 24.69 37.80 8.24
N VAL A 80 25.95 38.19 8.00
CA VAL A 80 27.03 37.25 7.70
C VAL A 80 27.26 36.41 8.94
N ARG A 81 26.57 35.25 9.03
CA ARG A 81 27.00 34.20 9.95
C ARG A 81 28.28 33.61 9.38
N GLU A 82 29.30 33.54 10.22
CA GLU A 82 30.58 32.89 9.90
C GLU A 82 30.26 31.48 9.36
N GLN A 83 30.86 31.12 8.22
CA GLN A 83 30.78 29.75 7.69
C GLN A 83 31.21 28.80 8.82
N PRO A 84 30.50 27.65 8.99
CA PRO A 84 31.01 26.61 9.89
C PRO A 84 32.41 26.27 9.41
N VAL A 85 33.39 26.59 10.27
CA VAL A 85 34.78 26.24 10.02
C VAL A 85 34.77 24.72 9.80
N ALA A 86 35.38 24.26 8.70
CA ALA A 86 35.65 22.84 8.52
C ALA A 86 36.13 22.30 9.87
N ASP A 87 35.53 21.18 10.32
CA ASP A 87 35.98 20.50 11.51
C ASP A 87 37.46 20.21 11.27
N SER A 88 38.33 21.14 11.74
CA SER A 88 39.75 21.21 11.37
C SER A 88 40.55 20.08 12.00
N ASP A 89 39.88 19.19 12.75
CA ASP A 89 40.51 18.15 13.55
C ASP A 89 40.45 16.76 12.88
N ASP A 90 39.69 16.59 11.76
CA ASP A 90 39.73 15.33 10.97
C ASP A 90 40.75 15.44 9.82
N PRO A 91 41.96 14.82 9.97
CA PRO A 91 43.02 14.92 8.97
C PRO A 91 42.68 14.29 7.63
N ASP A 92 41.65 13.42 7.57
CA ASP A 92 41.24 12.71 6.38
C ASP A 92 40.18 13.45 5.57
N LEU A 93 39.64 14.56 6.11
CA LEU A 93 38.56 15.32 5.48
C LEU A 93 39.12 16.54 4.70
N THR A 94 38.85 16.57 3.39
CA THR A 94 39.29 17.65 2.50
C THR A 94 38.11 18.37 1.87
N VAL A 95 38.10 19.71 1.88
CA VAL A 95 37.09 20.50 1.16
C VAL A 95 37.38 20.40 -0.34
N VAL A 96 36.40 19.93 -1.09
CA VAL A 96 36.44 19.78 -2.56
C VAL A 96 35.85 21.00 -3.25
N SER A 97 34.72 21.50 -2.74
CA SER A 97 34.03 22.67 -3.27
C SER A 97 33.06 23.22 -2.22
N SER A 98 32.71 24.49 -2.33
CA SER A 98 31.77 25.13 -1.40
C SER A 98 30.94 26.21 -2.10
N GLY A 99 29.86 26.63 -1.46
CA GLY A 99 28.98 27.73 -1.87
C GLY A 99 28.39 28.42 -0.64
N ASP A 100 27.41 29.29 -0.83
CA ASP A 100 26.84 30.13 0.21
C ASP A 100 26.18 29.36 1.36
N PHE A 101 25.64 28.17 1.09
CA PHE A 101 24.92 27.35 2.05
C PHE A 101 25.35 25.88 2.06
N TRP A 102 26.49 25.52 1.44
CA TRP A 102 26.95 24.14 1.36
C TRP A 102 28.46 24.04 1.24
N THR A 103 29.00 22.91 1.70
CA THR A 103 30.38 22.48 1.50
C THR A 103 30.42 21.00 1.16
N LEU A 104 31.14 20.66 0.10
CA LEU A 104 31.40 19.29 -0.32
C LEU A 104 32.76 18.85 0.19
N TYR A 105 32.76 17.75 0.92
CA TYR A 105 33.97 17.13 1.48
C TYR A 105 34.28 15.82 0.79
N TYR A 106 35.54 15.49 0.73
CA TYR A 106 36.06 14.17 0.40
C TYR A 106 36.83 13.62 1.61
N ASN A 107 36.47 12.40 2.04
CA ASN A 107 37.15 11.67 3.10
C ASN A 107 38.10 10.65 2.49
N SER A 108 39.43 10.84 2.69
CA SER A 108 40.49 10.00 2.12
C SER A 108 40.62 8.65 2.81
N ALA A 109 40.11 8.49 4.04
CA ALA A 109 40.16 7.24 4.78
C ALA A 109 39.22 6.17 4.22
N ASN A 110 38.08 6.57 3.73
CA ASN A 110 37.04 5.65 3.20
C ASN A 110 36.66 5.87 1.72
N ASP A 111 37.29 6.82 1.04
CA ASP A 111 37.01 7.19 -0.37
C ASP A 111 35.57 7.66 -0.61
N GLU A 112 35.06 8.53 0.25
CA GLU A 112 33.66 8.96 0.24
C GLU A 112 33.48 10.47 0.15
N TYR A 113 32.38 10.87 -0.50
CA TYR A 113 31.97 12.27 -0.58
C TYR A 113 30.79 12.53 0.33
N SER A 114 30.87 13.59 1.13
CA SER A 114 29.78 14.10 1.96
C SER A 114 29.47 15.56 1.64
N LEU A 115 28.17 15.89 1.64
CA LEU A 115 27.67 17.23 1.40
C LEU A 115 27.06 17.76 2.70
N ARG A 116 27.64 18.82 3.25
CA ARG A 116 27.10 19.54 4.40
C ARG A 116 26.39 20.79 3.95
N MET A 117 25.19 21.04 4.47
CA MET A 117 24.40 22.24 4.19
C MET A 117 24.08 22.98 5.48
N PHE A 118 24.03 24.30 5.40
CA PHE A 118 23.87 25.21 6.54
C PHE A 118 23.19 26.52 6.11
N GLY A 119 22.81 27.34 7.08
CA GLY A 119 22.20 28.64 6.82
C GLY A 119 20.87 28.54 6.06
N ASN A 120 20.68 29.29 5.00
CA ASN A 120 19.44 29.26 4.21
C ASN A 120 19.57 28.26 3.05
N VAL A 121 18.94 27.09 3.18
CA VAL A 121 18.96 26.03 2.17
C VAL A 121 17.73 26.15 1.27
N PRO A 122 17.92 26.48 -0.02
CA PRO A 122 16.81 26.59 -0.97
C PRO A 122 16.36 25.21 -1.47
N SER A 123 15.14 25.13 -1.95
CA SER A 123 14.60 23.93 -2.61
C SER A 123 15.18 23.64 -3.99
N SER A 124 16.00 24.54 -4.55
CA SER A 124 16.71 24.35 -5.81
C SER A 124 18.16 23.92 -5.59
N LYS A 125 18.60 22.90 -6.33
CA LYS A 125 19.97 22.39 -6.25
C LYS A 125 20.96 23.23 -7.08
N PRO A 126 22.12 23.65 -6.54
CA PRO A 126 23.15 24.34 -7.32
C PRO A 126 23.68 23.48 -8.47
N SER A 127 23.88 24.08 -9.64
CA SER A 127 24.49 23.38 -10.79
C SER A 127 25.93 22.90 -10.52
N ALA A 128 26.60 23.50 -9.55
CA ALA A 128 27.94 23.08 -9.09
C ALA A 128 27.97 21.64 -8.57
N TRP A 129 26.82 21.10 -8.10
CA TRP A 129 26.74 19.71 -7.63
C TRP A 129 26.73 18.68 -8.77
N ASN A 130 26.37 19.07 -9.99
CA ASN A 130 26.12 18.12 -11.10
C ASN A 130 27.28 17.17 -11.36
N SER A 131 28.54 17.59 -11.14
CA SER A 131 29.72 16.74 -11.31
C SER A 131 29.89 15.71 -10.20
N TYR A 132 29.24 15.89 -9.06
CA TYR A 132 29.43 15.11 -7.83
C TYR A 132 28.19 14.30 -7.43
N LEU A 133 27.02 14.52 -8.03
CA LEU A 133 25.77 13.85 -7.65
C LEU A 133 25.88 12.31 -7.62
N LYS A 134 26.75 11.75 -8.47
CA LYS A 134 26.99 10.30 -8.56
C LYS A 134 28.04 9.79 -7.58
N SER A 135 28.60 10.67 -6.74
CA SER A 135 29.65 10.34 -5.79
C SER A 135 29.26 10.65 -4.34
N ILE A 136 28.25 11.51 -4.13
CA ILE A 136 27.80 11.92 -2.78
C ILE A 136 27.07 10.75 -2.13
N LYS A 137 27.63 10.25 -1.03
CA LYS A 137 27.07 9.18 -0.21
C LYS A 137 26.31 9.67 1.01
N HIS A 138 26.71 10.82 1.56
CA HIS A 138 26.15 11.35 2.79
C HIS A 138 25.74 12.81 2.61
N ILE A 139 24.59 13.17 3.12
CA ILE A 139 24.11 14.56 3.18
C ILE A 139 23.77 14.89 4.63
N GLU A 140 24.35 15.96 5.14
CA GLU A 140 24.13 16.50 6.49
C GLU A 140 23.61 17.93 6.37
N ILE A 141 22.48 18.22 7.00
CA ILE A 141 21.87 19.55 7.07
C ILE A 141 21.65 19.86 8.53
N GLU A 142 22.42 20.80 9.06
CA GLU A 142 22.40 21.12 10.48
C GLU A 142 22.31 22.63 10.67
N GLU A 143 21.60 23.07 11.71
CA GLU A 143 21.42 24.47 12.09
C GLU A 143 21.00 25.36 10.89
N ALA A 144 20.18 24.83 10.00
CA ALA A 144 19.79 25.46 8.74
C ALA A 144 18.31 25.87 8.73
N THR A 145 17.96 26.80 7.86
CA THR A 145 16.57 27.12 7.52
C THR A 145 16.26 26.58 6.13
N LEU A 146 15.33 25.65 6.04
CA LEU A 146 14.85 25.09 4.78
C LEU A 146 13.55 25.76 4.37
N THR A 147 13.48 26.18 3.10
CA THR A 147 12.27 26.83 2.58
C THR A 147 11.91 26.34 1.20
N GLY A 148 10.61 26.22 0.95
CA GLY A 148 10.07 25.88 -0.36
C GLY A 148 9.72 24.39 -0.51
N ASN A 149 9.73 23.93 -1.74
CA ASN A 149 9.23 22.62 -2.16
C ASN A 149 10.43 21.68 -2.43
N PHE A 150 10.62 20.67 -1.56
CA PHE A 150 11.73 19.70 -1.65
C PHE A 150 11.35 18.43 -2.45
N VAL A 151 10.38 18.49 -3.33
CA VAL A 151 9.98 17.37 -4.20
C VAL A 151 11.20 16.87 -5.00
N TYR A 152 11.43 15.54 -4.97
CA TYR A 152 12.57 14.88 -5.62
C TYR A 152 13.96 15.35 -5.16
N TYR A 153 14.09 16.06 -4.04
CA TYR A 153 15.36 16.72 -3.69
C TYR A 153 16.49 15.72 -3.43
N PHE A 154 16.22 14.65 -2.68
CA PHE A 154 17.20 13.60 -2.32
C PHE A 154 16.92 12.27 -3.05
N ARG A 155 16.16 12.30 -4.14
CA ARG A 155 15.71 11.11 -4.85
C ARG A 155 16.87 10.24 -5.34
N GLY A 156 16.72 8.89 -5.28
CA GLY A 156 17.74 7.95 -5.74
C GLY A 156 18.19 8.12 -7.19
N THR A 157 17.33 8.61 -8.10
CA THR A 157 17.73 8.92 -9.49
C THR A 157 18.60 10.18 -9.60
N VAL A 158 18.57 11.05 -8.60
CA VAL A 158 19.42 12.26 -8.52
C VAL A 158 20.74 11.93 -7.84
N PHE A 159 20.66 11.20 -6.73
CA PHE A 159 21.82 10.78 -5.93
C PHE A 159 21.90 9.23 -5.91
N PRO A 160 22.40 8.60 -6.97
CA PRO A 160 22.31 7.14 -7.13
C PRO A 160 23.15 6.32 -6.16
N VAL A 161 24.03 6.95 -5.41
CA VAL A 161 24.89 6.30 -4.40
C VAL A 161 24.66 6.83 -2.99
N LEU A 162 23.60 7.60 -2.75
CA LEU A 162 23.29 8.22 -1.46
C LEU A 162 22.90 7.13 -0.45
N GLU A 163 23.66 7.04 0.63
CA GLU A 163 23.49 6.05 1.70
C GLU A 163 22.80 6.66 2.92
N SER A 164 23.04 7.95 3.22
CA SER A 164 22.41 8.60 4.38
C SER A 164 22.06 10.06 4.17
N VAL A 165 20.98 10.50 4.84
CA VAL A 165 20.59 11.92 4.97
C VAL A 165 20.26 12.23 6.42
N ARG A 166 20.79 13.34 6.94
CA ARG A 166 20.48 13.90 8.26
C ARG A 166 20.00 15.34 8.12
N ILE A 167 18.87 15.67 8.76
CA ILE A 167 18.27 17.00 8.84
C ILE A 167 17.99 17.26 10.32
N GLU A 168 18.90 17.91 11.01
CA GLU A 168 18.84 18.06 12.45
C GLU A 168 18.99 19.52 12.86
N GLN A 169 18.31 19.94 13.93
CA GLN A 169 18.35 21.28 14.50
C GLN A 169 18.05 22.40 13.48
N CYS A 170 17.17 22.07 12.53
CA CYS A 170 16.81 22.95 11.42
C CYS A 170 15.47 23.63 11.65
N ASN A 171 15.29 24.82 11.06
CA ASN A 171 14.00 25.45 10.92
C ASN A 171 13.34 24.98 9.62
N LEU A 172 12.28 24.18 9.74
CA LEU A 172 11.51 23.64 8.60
C LEU A 172 10.19 24.40 8.38
N SER A 173 9.98 25.53 9.04
CA SER A 173 8.73 26.30 8.99
C SER A 173 8.31 26.70 7.57
N GLY A 174 9.26 26.93 6.68
CA GLY A 174 9.03 27.32 5.30
C GLY A 174 8.93 26.16 4.30
N VAL A 175 9.08 24.91 4.77
CA VAL A 175 8.97 23.75 3.88
C VAL A 175 7.50 23.44 3.59
N THR A 176 7.14 23.40 2.32
CA THR A 176 5.75 23.16 1.88
C THR A 176 5.49 21.71 1.48
N SER A 177 6.51 20.99 1.01
CA SER A 177 6.37 19.60 0.57
C SER A 177 7.70 18.85 0.65
N PHE A 178 7.61 17.61 1.13
CA PHE A 178 8.62 16.57 0.98
C PHE A 178 8.13 15.42 0.08
N ALA A 179 7.11 15.67 -0.75
CA ALA A 179 6.61 14.62 -1.65
C ALA A 179 7.76 14.06 -2.50
N ARG A 180 7.89 12.72 -2.52
CA ARG A 180 8.93 12.00 -3.27
C ARG A 180 10.38 12.45 -2.94
N ALA A 181 10.60 13.10 -1.79
CA ALA A 181 11.90 13.72 -1.50
C ALA A 181 13.04 12.69 -1.49
N PHE A 182 12.79 11.50 -0.96
CA PHE A 182 13.75 10.41 -0.86
C PHE A 182 13.40 9.21 -1.75
N GLU A 183 12.36 9.35 -2.60
CA GLU A 183 11.84 8.23 -3.42
C GLU A 183 12.97 7.45 -4.09
N GLY A 184 12.96 6.13 -3.90
CA GLY A 184 13.90 5.22 -4.57
C GLY A 184 13.64 5.12 -6.07
N ASP A 185 14.41 4.29 -6.74
CA ASP A 185 14.22 3.99 -8.15
C ASP A 185 13.53 2.64 -8.32
N SER A 186 12.61 2.52 -9.28
CA SER A 186 11.94 1.26 -9.60
C SER A 186 12.84 0.27 -10.36
N VAL A 187 13.91 0.76 -10.99
CA VAL A 187 14.81 -0.03 -11.86
C VAL A 187 16.08 -0.44 -11.12
N SER A 188 16.62 0.45 -10.27
CA SER A 188 17.81 0.19 -9.45
C SER A 188 17.45 0.35 -7.97
N ASP A 189 17.89 -0.60 -7.13
CA ASP A 189 17.71 -0.43 -5.69
C ASP A 189 18.42 0.83 -5.21
N SER A 190 17.65 1.75 -4.63
CA SER A 190 18.22 2.91 -3.94
C SER A 190 19.15 2.43 -2.83
N PRO A 191 20.38 2.91 -2.74
CA PRO A 191 21.29 2.51 -1.67
C PRO A 191 21.01 3.20 -0.33
N LEU A 192 20.00 4.07 -0.24
CA LEU A 192 19.65 4.82 0.96
C LEU A 192 19.29 3.87 2.11
N GLU A 193 20.11 3.88 3.15
CA GLU A 193 19.99 3.00 4.31
C GLU A 193 19.50 3.75 5.56
N LYS A 194 19.77 5.07 5.62
CA LYS A 194 19.49 5.87 6.81
C LYS A 194 18.95 7.25 6.49
N VAL A 195 17.85 7.64 7.15
CA VAL A 195 17.33 9.01 7.15
C VAL A 195 16.99 9.43 8.58
N ILE A 196 17.50 10.57 8.99
CA ILE A 196 17.25 11.19 10.31
C ILE A 196 16.69 12.59 10.06
N ILE A 197 15.49 12.87 10.54
CA ILE A 197 14.82 14.17 10.53
C ILE A 197 14.31 14.42 11.94
N ARG A 198 15.11 15.06 12.79
CA ARG A 198 14.78 15.22 14.20
C ARG A 198 15.27 16.55 14.78
N ASP A 199 14.81 16.87 15.98
CA ASP A 199 15.22 18.05 16.74
C ASP A 199 15.04 19.37 15.97
N ASN A 200 14.01 19.42 15.07
CA ASN A 200 13.76 20.55 14.20
C ASN A 200 12.75 21.52 14.82
N ASP A 201 12.89 22.80 14.52
CA ASP A 201 11.96 23.84 14.93
C ASP A 201 10.78 23.96 13.96
N TYR A 202 9.57 24.01 14.51
CA TYR A 202 8.33 24.27 13.76
C TYR A 202 7.53 25.40 14.38
N PRO A 203 6.86 26.22 13.59
CA PRO A 203 5.82 27.13 14.08
C PRO A 203 4.57 26.34 14.51
N GLU A 204 3.68 26.99 15.25
CA GLU A 204 2.37 26.42 15.60
C GLU A 204 1.56 25.98 14.36
N THR A 205 1.78 26.62 13.20
CA THR A 205 1.16 26.29 11.92
C THR A 205 2.23 25.98 10.87
N PRO A 206 2.61 24.72 10.69
CA PRO A 206 3.62 24.34 9.68
C PRO A 206 3.06 24.51 8.27
N SER A 207 3.97 24.82 7.33
CA SER A 207 3.62 24.93 5.90
C SER A 207 3.60 23.58 5.19
N LEU A 208 4.06 22.51 5.84
CA LEU A 208 4.16 21.18 5.26
C LEU A 208 2.75 20.58 5.06
N THR A 209 2.36 20.39 3.81
CA THR A 209 1.04 19.87 3.44
C THR A 209 1.09 18.52 2.73
N ASN A 210 2.27 18.08 2.25
CA ASN A 210 2.38 16.90 1.41
C ASN A 210 3.67 16.12 1.65
N ILE A 211 3.55 14.86 2.09
CA ILE A 211 4.64 13.90 2.22
C ILE A 211 4.40 12.65 1.35
N SER A 212 3.54 12.76 0.33
CA SER A 212 3.24 11.63 -0.55
C SER A 212 4.51 11.04 -1.17
N ARG A 213 4.61 9.71 -1.14
CA ARG A 213 5.73 8.93 -1.69
C ARG A 213 7.10 9.33 -1.12
N MET A 214 7.16 9.95 0.06
CA MET A 214 8.40 10.51 0.61
C MET A 214 9.53 9.47 0.64
N PHE A 215 9.24 8.23 1.08
CA PHE A 215 10.18 7.12 1.16
C PHE A 215 9.83 5.93 0.25
N THR A 216 8.91 6.11 -0.71
CA THR A 216 8.51 5.03 -1.62
C THR A 216 9.73 4.40 -2.29
N LEU A 217 9.79 3.04 -2.32
CA LEU A 217 10.87 2.27 -2.95
C LEU A 217 12.25 2.45 -2.29
N CYS A 218 12.34 2.97 -1.08
CA CYS A 218 13.58 2.95 -0.30
C CYS A 218 13.81 1.55 0.30
N ARG A 219 14.05 0.56 -0.57
CA ARG A 219 14.07 -0.86 -0.19
C ARG A 219 15.18 -1.24 0.79
N LYS A 220 16.27 -0.46 0.85
CA LYS A 220 17.39 -0.68 1.78
C LYS A 220 17.33 0.17 3.04
N LEU A 221 16.34 1.08 3.14
CA LEU A 221 16.17 1.94 4.31
C LEU A 221 15.90 1.06 5.54
N SER A 222 16.83 1.08 6.49
CA SER A 222 16.79 0.27 7.71
C SER A 222 16.76 1.11 8.98
N GLU A 223 17.14 2.38 8.89
CA GLU A 223 17.11 3.34 10.00
C GLU A 223 16.36 4.61 9.56
N LEU A 224 15.22 4.87 10.19
CA LEU A 224 14.39 6.03 9.89
C LEU A 224 13.92 6.70 11.19
N ASP A 225 14.32 7.95 11.38
CA ASP A 225 13.83 8.82 12.45
C ASP A 225 13.15 10.04 11.80
N VAL A 226 11.85 10.15 12.01
CA VAL A 226 11.01 11.26 11.51
C VAL A 226 10.37 12.05 12.64
N SER A 227 10.91 11.91 13.86
CA SER A 227 10.38 12.57 15.07
C SER A 227 10.39 14.11 14.98
N GLY A 228 11.25 14.67 14.12
CA GLY A 228 11.31 16.09 13.83
C GLY A 228 10.38 16.55 12.70
N LEU A 229 9.40 15.77 12.25
CA LEU A 229 8.37 16.22 11.30
C LEU A 229 7.10 16.66 12.04
N ASN A 230 6.62 17.86 11.75
CA ASN A 230 5.28 18.29 12.16
C ASN A 230 4.31 18.07 11.00
N THR A 231 3.38 17.12 11.17
CA THR A 231 2.44 16.69 10.13
C THR A 231 1.03 17.29 10.28
N SER A 232 0.80 18.19 11.25
CA SER A 232 -0.53 18.72 11.60
C SER A 232 -1.28 19.43 10.45
N SER A 233 -0.56 19.88 9.42
CA SER A 233 -1.14 20.47 8.21
C SER A 233 -1.07 19.56 6.97
N VAL A 234 -0.57 18.31 7.14
CA VAL A 234 -0.44 17.37 6.02
C VAL A 234 -1.81 16.83 5.65
N THR A 235 -2.16 16.93 4.37
CA THR A 235 -3.42 16.43 3.82
C THR A 235 -3.23 15.19 2.95
N ASN A 236 -2.00 14.90 2.51
CA ASN A 236 -1.69 13.80 1.60
C ASN A 236 -0.48 13.00 2.07
N MET A 237 -0.74 11.74 2.47
CA MET A 237 0.26 10.74 2.88
C MET A 237 0.30 9.53 1.92
N TYR A 238 -0.22 9.70 0.68
CA TYR A 238 -0.21 8.66 -0.35
C TYR A 238 1.16 7.99 -0.46
N ALA A 239 1.21 6.66 -0.26
CA ALA A 239 2.41 5.83 -0.42
C ALA A 239 3.66 6.33 0.36
N ALA A 240 3.50 7.07 1.47
CA ALA A 240 4.63 7.74 2.13
C ALA A 240 5.77 6.79 2.50
N PHE A 241 5.47 5.56 2.92
CA PHE A 241 6.45 4.52 3.32
C PHE A 241 6.40 3.28 2.43
N SER A 242 5.65 3.30 1.33
CA SER A 242 5.45 2.12 0.48
C SER A 242 6.76 1.49 0.01
N ASN A 243 6.87 0.15 0.11
CA ASN A 243 8.05 -0.61 -0.31
C ASN A 243 9.35 -0.25 0.43
N THR A 244 9.28 0.06 1.73
CA THR A 244 10.45 0.16 2.61
C THR A 244 10.77 -1.22 3.20
N ASN A 245 11.21 -2.14 2.33
CA ASN A 245 11.28 -3.56 2.64
C ASN A 245 12.32 -3.97 3.70
N SER A 246 13.27 -3.09 4.07
CA SER A 246 14.29 -3.38 5.09
C SER A 246 14.01 -2.73 6.44
N LEU A 247 12.98 -1.88 6.53
CA LEU A 247 12.62 -1.16 7.76
C LEU A 247 11.92 -2.13 8.72
N LYS A 248 12.51 -2.31 9.91
CA LYS A 248 11.98 -3.21 10.95
C LYS A 248 11.14 -2.50 11.98
N GLU A 249 11.50 -1.27 12.29
CA GLU A 249 10.86 -0.40 13.28
C GLU A 249 10.51 0.92 12.61
N LEU A 250 9.32 1.45 12.91
CA LEU A 250 8.87 2.75 12.41
C LEU A 250 8.13 3.48 13.52
N ASP A 251 8.77 4.49 14.10
CA ASP A 251 8.14 5.38 15.08
C ASP A 251 7.53 6.60 14.37
N ILE A 252 6.21 6.64 14.36
CA ILE A 252 5.36 7.70 13.83
C ILE A 252 4.36 8.20 14.87
N SER A 253 4.66 7.98 16.15
CA SER A 253 3.81 8.38 17.28
C SER A 253 3.61 9.90 17.38
N ASN A 254 4.52 10.69 16.74
CA ASN A 254 4.42 12.13 16.63
C ASN A 254 3.54 12.62 15.45
N PHE A 255 3.05 11.73 14.58
CA PHE A 255 2.26 12.15 13.44
C PHE A 255 0.85 12.58 13.85
N ASP A 256 0.50 13.80 13.50
CA ASP A 256 -0.88 14.29 13.51
C ASP A 256 -1.49 14.03 12.13
N THR A 257 -2.48 13.14 12.07
CA THR A 257 -3.12 12.71 10.83
C THR A 257 -4.53 13.30 10.66
N SER A 258 -4.98 14.16 11.57
CA SER A 258 -6.35 14.70 11.61
C SER A 258 -6.79 15.45 10.35
N SER A 259 -5.82 15.99 9.59
CA SER A 259 -6.07 16.69 8.31
C SER A 259 -5.90 15.81 7.07
N VAL A 260 -5.49 14.54 7.24
CA VAL A 260 -5.16 13.67 6.10
C VAL A 260 -6.42 13.12 5.44
N THR A 261 -6.52 13.26 4.12
CA THR A 261 -7.64 12.75 3.32
C THR A 261 -7.31 11.53 2.48
N ASP A 262 -6.02 11.32 2.17
CA ASP A 262 -5.53 10.20 1.36
C ASP A 262 -4.37 9.49 2.06
N MET A 263 -4.64 8.25 2.51
CA MET A 263 -3.65 7.33 3.10
C MET A 263 -3.41 6.10 2.20
N SER A 264 -3.86 6.14 0.94
CA SER A 264 -3.70 4.99 0.05
C SER A 264 -2.23 4.61 -0.11
N TYR A 265 -1.95 3.30 -0.11
CA TYR A 265 -0.62 2.70 -0.18
C TYR A 265 0.36 3.08 0.96
N MET A 266 -0.07 3.77 2.03
CA MET A 266 0.86 4.40 2.98
C MET A 266 1.93 3.44 3.50
N PHE A 267 1.56 2.21 3.89
CA PHE A 267 2.46 1.17 4.39
C PHE A 267 2.53 -0.07 3.49
N SER A 268 2.10 0.08 2.24
CA SER A 268 2.07 -1.00 1.25
C SER A 268 3.43 -1.66 1.08
N TYR A 269 3.48 -3.00 1.26
CA TYR A 269 4.71 -3.80 1.16
C TYR A 269 5.86 -3.37 2.08
N CYS A 270 5.58 -2.88 3.29
CA CYS A 270 6.58 -2.73 4.36
C CYS A 270 6.84 -4.11 5.01
N THR A 271 7.42 -5.02 4.25
CA THR A 271 7.45 -6.46 4.55
C THR A 271 8.32 -6.87 5.72
N SER A 272 9.25 -6.01 6.17
CA SER A 272 10.16 -6.30 7.30
C SER A 272 9.72 -5.69 8.62
N LEU A 273 8.64 -4.88 8.65
CA LEU A 273 8.15 -4.35 9.91
C LEU A 273 7.80 -5.50 10.88
N GLU A 274 8.30 -5.40 12.10
CA GLU A 274 8.03 -6.36 13.18
C GLU A 274 6.78 -5.96 13.97
N GLU A 275 6.50 -4.66 14.05
CA GLU A 275 5.28 -4.06 14.62
C GLU A 275 4.96 -2.75 13.88
N LEU A 276 3.70 -2.30 13.98
CA LEU A 276 3.24 -1.01 13.47
C LEU A 276 2.20 -0.44 14.43
N ASP A 277 2.58 0.59 15.17
CA ASP A 277 1.69 1.28 16.10
C ASP A 277 0.96 2.43 15.37
N LEU A 278 -0.36 2.28 15.24
CA LEU A 278 -1.26 3.26 14.63
C LEU A 278 -2.21 3.90 15.65
N SER A 279 -1.96 3.71 16.95
CA SER A 279 -2.86 4.14 18.03
C SER A 279 -3.08 5.65 18.09
N THR A 280 -2.16 6.45 17.52
CA THR A 280 -2.26 7.91 17.46
C THR A 280 -2.96 8.43 16.21
N PHE A 281 -3.30 7.56 15.25
CA PHE A 281 -3.87 7.97 13.97
C PHE A 281 -5.34 8.40 14.13
N ASP A 282 -5.63 9.64 13.74
CA ASP A 282 -6.98 10.13 13.48
C ASP A 282 -7.30 9.95 11.99
N THR A 283 -8.23 9.04 11.68
CA THR A 283 -8.62 8.73 10.31
C THR A 283 -9.97 9.34 9.91
N SER A 284 -10.56 10.18 10.75
CA SER A 284 -11.92 10.74 10.57
C SER A 284 -12.09 11.56 9.27
N SER A 285 -10.99 12.13 8.76
CA SER A 285 -10.98 12.89 7.48
C SER A 285 -10.61 12.03 6.26
N VAL A 286 -10.22 10.76 6.47
CA VAL A 286 -9.71 9.89 5.38
C VAL A 286 -10.86 9.39 4.51
N THR A 287 -10.74 9.57 3.21
CA THR A 287 -11.72 9.09 2.22
C THR A 287 -11.23 7.90 1.40
N ASN A 288 -9.92 7.66 1.37
CA ASN A 288 -9.30 6.62 0.57
C ASN A 288 -8.24 5.85 1.37
N MET A 289 -8.50 4.54 1.59
CA MET A 289 -7.60 3.59 2.26
C MET A 289 -7.13 2.46 1.31
N TYR A 290 -7.18 2.71 0.00
CA TYR A 290 -6.75 1.77 -1.03
C TYR A 290 -5.34 1.25 -0.77
N CYS A 291 -5.16 -0.07 -0.67
CA CYS A 291 -3.85 -0.70 -0.42
C CYS A 291 -3.10 -0.19 0.83
N MET A 292 -3.75 0.48 1.79
CA MET A 292 -3.04 1.17 2.89
C MET A 292 -2.11 0.25 3.68
N LEU A 293 -2.57 -0.95 4.00
CA LEU A 293 -1.94 -1.94 4.88
C LEU A 293 -1.67 -3.27 4.16
N ASN A 294 -1.60 -3.25 2.81
CA ASN A 294 -1.42 -4.47 2.05
C ASN A 294 0.02 -5.00 2.10
N GLY A 295 0.16 -6.33 2.04
CA GLY A 295 1.46 -6.99 1.99
C GLY A 295 2.31 -6.81 3.24
N LEU A 296 1.70 -6.52 4.39
CA LEU A 296 2.37 -6.52 5.68
C LEU A 296 2.55 -7.96 6.18
N HIS A 297 3.72 -8.26 6.77
CA HIS A 297 4.00 -9.60 7.31
C HIS A 297 3.77 -9.67 8.83
N LEU A 298 2.99 -8.76 9.40
CA LEU A 298 2.63 -8.70 10.81
C LEU A 298 1.69 -9.85 11.18
N LYS A 299 1.81 -10.37 12.41
CA LYS A 299 0.87 -11.35 12.96
C LYS A 299 -0.41 -10.71 13.51
N LYS A 300 -0.27 -9.50 14.03
CA LYS A 300 -1.36 -8.71 14.63
C LYS A 300 -1.24 -7.28 14.16
N LEU A 301 -2.38 -6.65 14.00
CA LEU A 301 -2.49 -5.24 13.64
C LEU A 301 -3.69 -4.65 14.38
N ASP A 302 -3.44 -3.60 15.16
CA ASP A 302 -4.49 -2.88 15.88
C ASP A 302 -4.96 -1.69 15.04
N VAL A 303 -6.23 -1.73 14.63
CA VAL A 303 -6.94 -0.67 13.90
C VAL A 303 -8.21 -0.22 14.64
N SER A 304 -8.28 -0.50 15.95
CA SER A 304 -9.46 -0.25 16.78
C SER A 304 -9.79 1.23 16.96
N ASN A 305 -8.83 2.13 16.70
CA ASN A 305 -9.01 3.57 16.72
C ASN A 305 -9.44 4.18 15.37
N PHE A 306 -9.53 3.39 14.30
CA PHE A 306 -9.87 3.93 12.97
C PHE A 306 -11.34 4.35 12.91
N ASP A 307 -11.58 5.62 12.56
CA ASP A 307 -12.87 6.11 12.08
C ASP A 307 -12.92 5.98 10.57
N THR A 308 -13.75 5.07 10.07
CA THR A 308 -13.87 4.79 8.64
C THR A 308 -15.14 5.36 8.01
N SER A 309 -15.91 6.17 8.76
CA SER A 309 -17.21 6.69 8.32
C SER A 309 -17.17 7.54 7.03
N SER A 310 -16.01 8.16 6.75
CA SER A 310 -15.80 8.95 5.52
C SER A 310 -15.17 8.14 4.38
N VAL A 311 -14.77 6.88 4.62
CA VAL A 311 -14.02 6.07 3.64
C VAL A 311 -14.95 5.53 2.56
N THR A 312 -14.59 5.77 1.30
CA THR A 312 -15.35 5.27 0.14
C THR A 312 -14.68 4.11 -0.58
N ASN A 313 -13.37 3.92 -0.38
CA ASN A 313 -12.57 2.90 -1.04
C ASN A 313 -11.67 2.16 -0.04
N MET A 314 -11.95 0.86 0.16
CA MET A 314 -11.17 -0.07 0.98
C MET A 314 -10.56 -1.21 0.15
N GLN A 315 -10.52 -1.05 -1.18
CA GLN A 315 -9.95 -2.05 -2.08
C GLN A 315 -8.53 -2.41 -1.64
N LEU A 316 -8.22 -3.72 -1.56
CA LEU A 316 -6.90 -4.25 -1.23
C LEU A 316 -6.33 -3.80 0.13
N MET A 317 -7.14 -3.28 1.06
CA MET A 317 -6.64 -2.63 2.28
C MET A 317 -5.70 -3.54 3.09
N PHE A 318 -6.05 -4.83 3.27
CA PHE A 318 -5.24 -5.83 3.98
C PHE A 318 -4.71 -6.92 3.04
N TYR A 319 -4.84 -6.74 1.73
CA TYR A 319 -4.50 -7.75 0.72
C TYR A 319 -3.07 -8.28 0.91
N GLY A 320 -2.92 -9.62 0.86
CA GLY A 320 -1.60 -10.26 0.90
C GLY A 320 -0.88 -10.17 2.25
N SER A 321 -1.58 -9.81 3.33
CA SER A 321 -1.04 -9.88 4.70
C SER A 321 -1.06 -11.32 5.19
N TYR A 322 -0.19 -12.16 4.58
CA TYR A 322 -0.20 -13.63 4.70
C TYR A 322 -0.06 -14.16 6.11
N ASN A 323 0.62 -13.41 7.00
CA ASN A 323 0.94 -13.84 8.37
C ASN A 323 -0.05 -13.32 9.41
N LEU A 324 -1.05 -12.50 9.00
CA LEU A 324 -2.00 -11.88 9.90
C LEU A 324 -2.89 -12.98 10.53
N GLU A 325 -2.77 -13.18 11.84
CA GLU A 325 -3.49 -14.19 12.60
C GLU A 325 -4.73 -13.61 13.28
N GLU A 326 -4.68 -12.33 13.70
CA GLU A 326 -5.75 -11.63 14.40
C GLU A 326 -5.97 -10.24 13.79
N LEU A 327 -7.23 -9.90 13.50
CA LEU A 327 -7.64 -8.58 13.00
C LEU A 327 -9.03 -8.25 13.52
N ASP A 328 -9.16 -7.17 14.30
CA ASP A 328 -10.44 -6.65 14.77
C ASP A 328 -10.85 -5.45 13.91
N VAL A 329 -11.95 -5.61 13.18
CA VAL A 329 -12.58 -4.57 12.34
C VAL A 329 -14.00 -4.24 12.80
N SER A 330 -14.36 -4.61 14.03
CA SER A 330 -15.70 -4.42 14.58
C SER A 330 -16.10 -2.95 14.74
N ASN A 331 -15.13 -2.03 14.74
CA ASN A 331 -15.33 -0.58 14.79
C ASN A 331 -15.50 0.06 13.39
N PHE A 332 -15.33 -0.69 12.28
CA PHE A 332 -15.41 -0.12 10.93
C PHE A 332 -16.86 0.25 10.57
N ASP A 333 -17.07 1.51 10.23
CA ASP A 333 -18.27 1.99 9.52
C ASP A 333 -18.02 1.89 8.02
N THR A 334 -18.72 0.96 7.37
CA THR A 334 -18.56 0.71 5.94
C THR A 334 -19.69 1.27 5.09
N SER A 335 -20.61 2.05 5.70
CA SER A 335 -21.82 2.56 5.04
C SER A 335 -21.56 3.44 3.81
N SER A 336 -20.40 4.11 3.77
CA SER A 336 -19.97 4.93 2.64
C SER A 336 -19.12 4.18 1.61
N VAL A 337 -18.73 2.92 1.90
CA VAL A 337 -17.80 2.15 1.04
C VAL A 337 -18.50 1.64 -0.20
N THR A 338 -17.90 1.89 -1.36
CA THR A 338 -18.41 1.42 -2.66
C THR A 338 -17.56 0.31 -3.28
N ASN A 339 -16.29 0.18 -2.85
CA ASN A 339 -15.36 -0.81 -3.38
C ASN A 339 -14.61 -1.52 -2.25
N MET A 340 -14.84 -2.85 -2.12
CA MET A 340 -14.17 -3.75 -1.18
C MET A 340 -13.34 -4.83 -1.89
N GLN A 341 -13.03 -4.65 -3.19
CA GLN A 341 -12.29 -5.65 -3.96
C GLN A 341 -11.04 -6.09 -3.21
N LEU A 342 -10.89 -7.42 -2.99
CA LEU A 342 -9.74 -8.06 -2.37
C LEU A 342 -9.36 -7.48 -0.98
N MET A 343 -10.32 -6.91 -0.23
CA MET A 343 -10.01 -6.22 1.04
C MET A 343 -9.24 -7.12 2.02
N PHE A 344 -9.64 -8.37 2.17
CA PHE A 344 -8.97 -9.39 3.00
C PHE A 344 -8.30 -10.49 2.16
N GLY A 345 -8.28 -10.33 0.83
CA GLY A 345 -7.71 -11.34 -0.06
C GLY A 345 -6.27 -11.70 0.30
N GLY A 346 -5.96 -13.01 0.38
CA GLY A 346 -4.63 -13.48 0.75
C GLY A 346 -4.27 -13.34 2.24
N CYS A 347 -5.20 -13.06 3.15
CA CYS A 347 -4.97 -13.15 4.59
C CYS A 347 -4.97 -14.63 5.02
N LYS A 348 -3.92 -15.36 4.63
CA LYS A 348 -3.87 -16.83 4.67
C LYS A 348 -3.89 -17.43 6.07
N SER A 349 -3.39 -16.70 7.08
CA SER A 349 -3.29 -17.16 8.47
C SER A 349 -4.44 -16.69 9.34
N LEU A 350 -5.37 -15.88 8.81
CA LEU A 350 -6.51 -15.33 9.56
C LEU A 350 -7.51 -16.47 9.85
N GLU A 351 -7.69 -16.80 11.13
CA GLU A 351 -8.56 -17.92 11.56
C GLU A 351 -10.00 -17.48 11.79
N GLU A 352 -10.18 -16.26 12.29
CA GLU A 352 -11.48 -15.66 12.62
C GLU A 352 -11.55 -14.24 12.07
N LEU A 353 -12.72 -13.82 11.60
CA LEU A 353 -12.98 -12.46 11.12
C LEU A 353 -14.43 -12.08 11.38
N ASP A 354 -14.67 -11.12 12.29
CA ASP A 354 -15.99 -10.58 12.58
C ASP A 354 -16.28 -9.37 11.67
N VAL A 355 -17.21 -9.57 10.73
CA VAL A 355 -17.70 -8.54 9.80
C VAL A 355 -19.19 -8.23 10.04
N SER A 356 -19.73 -8.59 11.21
CA SER A 356 -21.14 -8.43 11.55
C SER A 356 -21.61 -6.97 11.62
N THR A 357 -20.65 -6.02 11.76
CA THR A 357 -20.93 -4.58 11.76
C THR A 357 -20.92 -3.95 10.36
N PHE A 358 -20.52 -4.69 9.32
CA PHE A 358 -20.39 -4.13 7.99
C PHE A 358 -21.75 -3.83 7.36
N ASP A 359 -21.95 -2.57 6.94
CA ASP A 359 -23.00 -2.16 6.02
C ASP A 359 -22.46 -2.22 4.60
N THR A 360 -22.93 -3.20 3.82
CA THR A 360 -22.46 -3.41 2.44
C THR A 360 -23.46 -2.91 1.39
N SER A 361 -24.50 -2.21 1.80
CA SER A 361 -25.60 -1.78 0.92
C SER A 361 -25.15 -0.86 -0.24
N SER A 362 -24.06 -0.13 -0.05
CA SER A 362 -23.46 0.74 -1.07
C SER A 362 -22.35 0.06 -1.91
N VAL A 363 -21.94 -1.16 -1.54
CA VAL A 363 -20.81 -1.84 -2.18
C VAL A 363 -21.21 -2.41 -3.55
N THR A 364 -20.54 -1.94 -4.58
CA THR A 364 -20.78 -2.40 -5.98
C THR A 364 -19.76 -3.45 -6.43
N ASN A 365 -18.56 -3.45 -5.86
CA ASN A 365 -17.48 -4.38 -6.20
C ASN A 365 -17.07 -5.21 -4.98
N MET A 366 -17.46 -6.49 -5.00
CA MET A 366 -17.13 -7.49 -3.99
C MET A 366 -16.16 -8.56 -4.52
N ARG A 367 -15.42 -8.27 -5.60
CA ARG A 367 -14.46 -9.22 -6.17
C ARG A 367 -13.43 -9.63 -5.14
N GLY A 368 -13.34 -10.93 -4.85
CA GLY A 368 -12.27 -11.54 -4.04
C GLY A 368 -12.16 -11.04 -2.60
N VAL A 369 -13.23 -10.50 -2.00
CA VAL A 369 -13.15 -9.91 -0.64
C VAL A 369 -12.46 -10.86 0.34
N PHE A 370 -12.74 -12.16 0.26
CA PHE A 370 -12.16 -13.19 1.13
C PHE A 370 -11.31 -14.22 0.36
N ALA A 371 -10.90 -13.92 -0.88
CA ALA A 371 -10.11 -14.87 -1.68
C ALA A 371 -8.80 -15.26 -0.96
N GLU A 372 -8.42 -16.54 -1.03
CA GLU A 372 -7.20 -17.07 -0.40
C GLU A 372 -7.11 -16.87 1.12
N CYS A 373 -8.25 -16.73 1.83
CA CYS A 373 -8.30 -16.81 3.29
C CYS A 373 -8.28 -18.27 3.73
N ASN A 374 -7.11 -18.91 3.59
CA ASN A 374 -6.99 -20.37 3.69
C ASN A 374 -7.28 -20.93 5.08
N SER A 375 -7.05 -20.16 6.16
CA SER A 375 -7.27 -20.61 7.56
C SER A 375 -8.66 -20.26 8.09
N LEU A 376 -9.44 -19.42 7.39
CA LEU A 376 -10.74 -18.97 7.85
C LEU A 376 -11.73 -20.14 7.86
N GLY A 377 -12.14 -20.58 9.07
CA GLY A 377 -13.00 -21.75 9.25
C GLY A 377 -14.49 -21.45 9.24
N GLU A 378 -14.86 -20.31 9.78
CA GLU A 378 -16.23 -19.82 9.90
C GLU A 378 -16.30 -18.35 9.43
N LEU A 379 -17.43 -17.98 8.79
CA LEU A 379 -17.65 -16.62 8.35
C LEU A 379 -19.15 -16.31 8.35
N ASP A 380 -19.60 -15.40 9.22
CA ASP A 380 -20.98 -14.94 9.27
C ASP A 380 -21.18 -13.71 8.36
N LEU A 381 -21.95 -13.90 7.30
CA LEU A 381 -22.30 -12.86 6.31
C LEU A 381 -23.81 -12.52 6.36
N SER A 382 -24.51 -12.87 7.41
CA SER A 382 -25.95 -12.67 7.53
C SER A 382 -26.39 -11.20 7.47
N THR A 383 -25.46 -10.26 7.77
CA THR A 383 -25.68 -8.81 7.71
C THR A 383 -25.39 -8.20 6.34
N PHE A 384 -24.77 -8.94 5.43
CA PHE A 384 -24.40 -8.39 4.12
C PHE A 384 -25.62 -8.13 3.24
N ASP A 385 -25.78 -6.87 2.83
CA ASP A 385 -26.68 -6.46 1.75
C ASP A 385 -25.91 -6.43 0.43
N THR A 386 -26.22 -7.36 -0.45
CA THR A 386 -25.52 -7.50 -1.73
C THR A 386 -26.31 -6.97 -2.93
N SER A 387 -27.43 -6.27 -2.67
CA SER A 387 -28.36 -5.79 -3.71
C SER A 387 -27.73 -4.82 -4.72
N SER A 388 -26.69 -4.08 -4.29
CA SER A 388 -25.92 -3.16 -5.14
C SER A 388 -24.74 -3.82 -5.86
N ALA A 389 -24.37 -5.05 -5.48
CA ALA A 389 -23.17 -5.71 -6.00
C ALA A 389 -23.31 -6.08 -7.48
N THR A 390 -22.33 -5.73 -8.29
CA THR A 390 -22.27 -6.05 -9.72
C THR A 390 -21.31 -7.20 -10.05
N THR A 391 -20.35 -7.47 -9.16
CA THR A 391 -19.41 -8.58 -9.28
C THR A 391 -19.08 -9.21 -7.94
N MET A 392 -19.05 -10.55 -7.92
CA MET A 392 -18.60 -11.42 -6.82
C MET A 392 -17.56 -12.43 -7.33
N GLN A 393 -16.87 -12.08 -8.44
CA GLN A 393 -15.83 -12.92 -9.01
C GLN A 393 -14.81 -13.29 -7.93
N ILE A 394 -14.42 -14.58 -7.83
CA ILE A 394 -13.44 -15.10 -6.88
C ILE A 394 -13.69 -14.73 -5.41
N MET A 395 -14.92 -14.40 -4.98
CA MET A 395 -15.17 -13.86 -3.63
C MET A 395 -14.65 -14.75 -2.50
N PHE A 396 -14.74 -16.08 -2.67
CA PHE A 396 -14.27 -17.10 -1.73
C PHE A 396 -13.24 -18.04 -2.38
N TYR A 397 -12.57 -17.62 -3.45
CA TYR A 397 -11.58 -18.44 -4.14
C TYR A 397 -10.51 -18.95 -3.16
N ASP A 398 -10.21 -20.27 -3.19
CA ASP A 398 -9.20 -20.94 -2.37
C ASP A 398 -9.37 -20.76 -0.84
N CYS A 399 -10.62 -20.62 -0.34
CA CYS A 399 -10.93 -20.67 1.10
C CYS A 399 -10.94 -22.14 1.54
N THR A 400 -9.76 -22.70 1.78
CA THR A 400 -9.57 -24.14 1.95
C THR A 400 -10.02 -24.72 3.28
N SER A 401 -10.25 -23.88 4.32
CA SER A 401 -10.72 -24.31 5.64
C SER A 401 -12.21 -24.09 5.88
N LEU A 402 -12.90 -23.32 5.02
CA LEU A 402 -14.30 -22.98 5.18
C LEU A 402 -15.18 -24.23 4.94
N GLU A 403 -15.85 -24.73 5.99
CA GLU A 403 -16.66 -25.97 5.91
C GLU A 403 -18.12 -25.71 5.58
N GLU A 404 -18.68 -24.60 6.05
CA GLU A 404 -20.06 -24.18 5.87
C GLU A 404 -20.14 -22.70 5.50
N LEU A 405 -21.03 -22.34 4.59
CA LEU A 405 -21.25 -20.96 4.19
C LEU A 405 -22.73 -20.72 3.90
N ASP A 406 -23.35 -19.83 4.68
CA ASP A 406 -24.72 -19.42 4.48
C ASP A 406 -24.78 -18.06 3.76
N LEU A 407 -25.21 -18.10 2.50
CA LEU A 407 -25.42 -16.95 1.64
C LEU A 407 -26.92 -16.81 1.28
N SER A 408 -27.80 -17.35 2.12
CA SER A 408 -29.26 -17.32 1.87
C SER A 408 -29.83 -15.89 1.84
N THR A 409 -29.11 -14.92 2.44
CA THR A 409 -29.48 -13.49 2.44
C THR A 409 -29.00 -12.76 1.18
N PHE A 410 -28.08 -13.31 0.40
CA PHE A 410 -27.49 -12.62 -0.73
C PHE A 410 -28.48 -12.41 -1.87
N ASP A 411 -28.68 -11.15 -2.28
CA ASP A 411 -29.38 -10.80 -3.53
C ASP A 411 -28.36 -10.67 -4.66
N THR A 412 -28.36 -11.63 -5.58
CA THR A 412 -27.46 -11.65 -6.72
C THR A 412 -28.10 -11.14 -8.02
N SER A 413 -29.27 -10.50 -7.93
CA SER A 413 -30.05 -10.07 -9.10
C SER A 413 -29.33 -9.04 -9.99
N SER A 414 -28.41 -8.24 -9.39
CA SER A 414 -27.59 -7.24 -10.10
C SER A 414 -26.20 -7.77 -10.50
N VAL A 415 -25.83 -8.98 -10.04
CA VAL A 415 -24.48 -9.52 -10.26
C VAL A 415 -24.33 -10.03 -11.69
N THR A 416 -23.28 -9.58 -12.37
CA THR A 416 -22.97 -9.97 -13.74
C THR A 416 -21.85 -11.00 -13.84
N ASN A 417 -21.00 -11.12 -12.82
CA ASN A 417 -19.85 -12.03 -12.82
C ASN A 417 -19.65 -12.69 -11.44
N MET A 418 -19.72 -14.03 -11.43
CA MET A 418 -19.45 -14.94 -10.31
C MET A 418 -18.40 -15.98 -10.69
N ASP A 419 -17.53 -15.71 -11.69
CA ASP A 419 -16.50 -16.65 -12.10
C ASP A 419 -15.63 -17.05 -10.90
N MET A 420 -15.37 -18.36 -10.78
CA MET A 420 -14.47 -18.92 -9.76
C MET A 420 -14.86 -18.58 -8.31
N MET A 421 -16.13 -18.19 -8.03
CA MET A 421 -16.54 -17.65 -6.71
C MET A 421 -16.21 -18.60 -5.55
N PHE A 422 -16.35 -19.92 -5.75
CA PHE A 422 -16.05 -20.97 -4.75
C PHE A 422 -14.96 -21.93 -5.25
N GLN A 423 -14.19 -21.55 -6.27
CA GLN A 423 -13.15 -22.43 -6.81
C GLN A 423 -12.13 -22.74 -5.73
N GLU A 424 -11.71 -24.03 -5.64
CA GLU A 424 -10.73 -24.58 -4.68
C GLU A 424 -11.14 -24.47 -3.18
N CYS A 425 -12.42 -24.23 -2.87
CA CYS A 425 -12.95 -24.34 -1.51
C CYS A 425 -13.02 -25.83 -1.10
N THR A 426 -11.87 -26.45 -0.86
CA THR A 426 -11.75 -27.90 -0.73
C THR A 426 -12.42 -28.49 0.51
N ALA A 427 -12.60 -27.73 1.59
CA ALA A 427 -13.29 -28.17 2.81
C ALA A 427 -14.80 -27.93 2.78
N LEU A 428 -15.34 -27.11 1.86
CA LEU A 428 -16.72 -26.65 1.87
C LEU A 428 -17.69 -27.82 1.65
N LYS A 429 -18.52 -28.11 2.66
CA LYS A 429 -19.48 -29.22 2.70
C LYS A 429 -20.91 -28.74 2.54
N PHE A 430 -21.24 -27.61 3.16
CA PHE A 430 -22.59 -27.07 3.22
C PHE A 430 -22.61 -25.66 2.63
N LEU A 431 -23.48 -25.43 1.66
CA LEU A 431 -23.62 -24.12 1.00
C LEU A 431 -25.11 -23.79 0.79
N TYR A 432 -25.55 -22.62 1.29
CA TYR A 432 -26.92 -22.14 1.20
C TYR A 432 -26.99 -20.95 0.25
N LEU A 433 -27.82 -21.04 -0.78
CA LEU A 433 -27.93 -20.09 -1.89
C LEU A 433 -29.39 -19.73 -2.22
N ASP A 434 -30.29 -19.63 -1.23
CA ASP A 434 -31.75 -19.56 -1.42
C ASP A 434 -32.23 -18.40 -2.31
N ASN A 435 -31.48 -17.28 -2.35
CA ASN A 435 -31.83 -16.10 -3.15
C ASN A 435 -30.89 -15.86 -4.36
N PHE A 436 -30.06 -16.84 -4.68
CA PHE A 436 -29.17 -16.70 -5.84
C PHE A 436 -29.96 -16.76 -7.15
N THR A 437 -29.55 -15.92 -8.08
CA THR A 437 -29.99 -15.93 -9.48
C THR A 437 -28.80 -16.20 -10.39
N ASP A 438 -29.06 -16.76 -11.60
CA ASP A 438 -27.96 -16.97 -12.54
C ASP A 438 -27.31 -15.63 -12.95
N ALA A 439 -25.97 -15.52 -12.81
CA ALA A 439 -25.22 -14.45 -13.40
C ALA A 439 -24.85 -14.78 -14.87
N PRO A 440 -24.61 -13.76 -15.71
CA PRO A 440 -24.13 -13.96 -17.07
C PRO A 440 -22.82 -14.73 -17.17
N SER A 441 -21.95 -14.61 -16.17
CA SER A 441 -20.67 -15.36 -16.08
C SER A 441 -20.56 -16.09 -14.75
N MET A 442 -20.34 -17.41 -14.81
CA MET A 442 -20.15 -18.33 -13.67
C MET A 442 -19.11 -19.40 -14.02
N THR A 443 -18.08 -19.01 -14.79
CA THR A 443 -17.03 -19.93 -15.25
C THR A 443 -16.27 -20.50 -14.04
N ASP A 444 -16.09 -21.82 -14.01
CA ASP A 444 -15.33 -22.53 -12.96
C ASP A 444 -15.80 -22.26 -11.52
N MET A 445 -17.03 -21.79 -11.31
CA MET A 445 -17.57 -21.33 -10.02
C MET A 445 -17.34 -22.33 -8.87
N PHE A 446 -17.41 -23.64 -9.13
CA PHE A 446 -17.22 -24.73 -8.17
C PHE A 446 -16.04 -25.65 -8.50
N LYS A 447 -15.14 -25.26 -9.38
CA LYS A 447 -14.00 -26.08 -9.74
C LYS A 447 -13.12 -26.32 -8.51
N GLY A 448 -12.77 -27.57 -8.25
CA GLY A 448 -11.95 -27.94 -7.07
C GLY A 448 -12.69 -27.96 -5.72
N THR A 449 -13.96 -27.62 -5.64
CA THR A 449 -14.80 -27.69 -4.41
C THR A 449 -15.23 -29.12 -4.17
N THR A 450 -14.27 -30.00 -3.82
CA THR A 450 -14.41 -31.44 -3.85
C THR A 450 -15.20 -32.05 -2.69
N SER A 451 -15.39 -31.31 -1.59
CA SER A 451 -16.11 -31.78 -0.39
C SER A 451 -17.59 -31.39 -0.39
N LEU A 452 -18.07 -30.57 -1.35
CA LEU A 452 -19.42 -30.04 -1.36
C LEU A 452 -20.44 -31.20 -1.46
N THR A 453 -21.20 -31.38 -0.38
CA THR A 453 -22.15 -32.48 -0.23
C THR A 453 -23.60 -31.99 -0.24
N TYR A 454 -23.83 -30.82 0.33
CA TYR A 454 -25.15 -30.21 0.48
C TYR A 454 -25.16 -28.82 -0.14
N LEU A 455 -26.00 -28.64 -1.13
CA LEU A 455 -26.32 -27.37 -1.77
C LEU A 455 -27.79 -27.09 -1.58
N PHE A 456 -28.12 -26.01 -0.91
CA PHE A 456 -29.48 -25.52 -0.71
C PHE A 456 -29.69 -24.30 -1.63
N ALA A 457 -30.68 -24.36 -2.53
CA ALA A 457 -30.93 -23.32 -3.54
C ALA A 457 -32.42 -23.25 -3.93
#